data_e7ecceb320c5028b25f8fe91b5a47267
#
_entry.id   e7ecceb320c5028b25f8fe91b5a47267
#
_cell.length_a   1.000
_cell.length_b   1.000
_cell.length_c   1.000
_cell.angle_alpha   90.00
_cell.angle_beta   90.00
_cell.angle_gamma   90.00
#
_symmetry.space_group_name_H-M   'P 1'
#
loop_
_entity.id
_entity.type
_entity.pdbx_description
1 polymer ?
#
loop_
_entity_poly.entity_id
_entity_poly.type
_entity_poly.pdbx_seq_one_letter_code
_entity_poly.pdbx_strand_id
1 'polypeptide(L)'
;MLCLAALAFCRCDDKRVTVGDLTVEMLENPVGLDERTPRFGWQLRSDLRDVAQASYRIVVAGSENDLKKEQNLIWDSGEVPSGESVWVEYGGPQLESRKDYFWKVRVTTNTGDETWSEPARWSMALLDDSDWQAGWIGIDSALNATDRMEGDSRLAARYLRKPFDVEGKVKNARLYISGLGLYECYLNGKRVGESVLAPTATDYSTNVPYNTFDVREFIKDKQNAIGVTLGNGRFFAMRLGDPSAGLLGSLRQFGFPKLLAQLEIEYENGERQVVTDTTWRLTTDGPIIANNEFDGEEYDASKELGKWSEAGYDDSAWMNACSVGAPEGALHAQRNPNIRVMEEIDPVAISQLNDSTYILDMGQNMVGWLNVTLKGEKGEPVRLRFAETLKPDGSLYMDNLRGAKVTDVYIPAGDDVFSWEPRFTYHGFRFVEITGLNHKPELKSFVGKVVYDDMKTIGRFETSDPTINQVFKNAYWGIRGNYRSMPTDCPQRDERMGWLGDRATGCIGESFVFGNTLLYE
;
A
#
# COMPACT_ATOMS: atom_id res chain seq x y z
N MET A 1 32.06 -53.10 34.76
CA MET A 1 31.71 -52.65 33.43
C MET A 1 31.09 -51.25 33.55
N LEU A 2 31.95 -50.23 33.50
CA LEU A 2 31.52 -48.81 33.64
C LEU A 2 31.18 -48.27 32.24
N CYS A 3 29.95 -47.87 32.02
CA CYS A 3 29.54 -47.08 30.86
C CYS A 3 29.85 -45.61 31.14
N LEU A 4 30.85 -45.04 30.43
CA LEU A 4 31.03 -43.60 30.33
C LEU A 4 30.00 -43.07 29.31
N ALA A 5 29.05 -42.26 29.81
CA ALA A 5 28.19 -41.45 28.95
C ALA A 5 28.97 -40.17 28.58
N ALA A 6 29.31 -40.03 27.31
CA ALA A 6 29.86 -38.79 26.75
C ALA A 6 28.71 -37.79 26.59
N LEU A 7 28.67 -36.77 27.46
CA LEU A 7 27.86 -35.57 27.28
C LEU A 7 28.49 -34.74 26.16
N ALA A 8 27.85 -34.78 24.98
CA ALA A 8 28.12 -33.82 23.91
C ALA A 8 27.54 -32.44 24.35
N PHE A 9 28.42 -31.57 24.80
CA PHE A 9 28.06 -30.13 24.96
C PHE A 9 27.91 -29.54 23.55
N CYS A 10 26.69 -29.36 23.13
CA CYS A 10 26.38 -28.42 22.06
C CYS A 10 26.78 -27.01 22.58
N ARG A 11 27.93 -26.49 22.12
CA ARG A 11 28.24 -25.09 22.27
C ARG A 11 27.22 -24.32 21.40
N CYS A 12 26.16 -23.80 22.01
CA CYS A 12 25.55 -22.55 21.52
C CYS A 12 26.64 -21.48 21.68
N ASP A 13 27.13 -20.95 20.58
CA ASP A 13 27.87 -19.69 20.60
C ASP A 13 26.86 -18.60 21.04
N ASP A 14 26.79 -18.33 22.34
CA ASP A 14 26.09 -17.17 22.89
C ASP A 14 26.83 -15.92 22.40
N LYS A 15 26.48 -15.44 21.21
CA LYS A 15 26.96 -14.16 20.72
C LYS A 15 26.48 -13.07 21.67
N ARG A 16 27.37 -12.47 22.42
CA ARG A 16 27.08 -11.39 23.38
C ARG A 16 26.53 -10.14 22.69
N VAL A 17 26.81 -10.00 21.39
CA VAL A 17 26.35 -8.91 20.55
C VAL A 17 25.84 -9.48 19.23
N THR A 18 24.69 -9.00 18.78
CA THR A 18 24.13 -9.31 17.45
C THR A 18 23.86 -8.04 16.68
N VAL A 19 23.97 -8.12 15.35
CA VAL A 19 23.60 -7.05 14.41
C VAL A 19 22.40 -7.49 13.61
N GLY A 20 21.36 -6.67 13.58
CA GLY A 20 20.10 -6.98 12.89
C GLY A 20 19.38 -5.73 12.41
N ASP A 21 18.12 -5.88 12.02
CA ASP A 21 17.28 -4.81 11.48
C ASP A 21 17.98 -4.00 10.38
N LEU A 22 18.57 -4.74 9.41
CA LEU A 22 19.29 -4.14 8.29
C LEU A 22 18.32 -3.43 7.35
N THR A 23 18.61 -2.18 7.06
CA THR A 23 17.78 -1.36 6.16
C THR A 23 18.62 -0.69 5.07
N VAL A 24 17.98 -0.47 3.92
CA VAL A 24 18.46 0.42 2.86
C VAL A 24 17.36 1.45 2.63
N GLU A 25 17.68 2.75 2.75
CA GLU A 25 16.70 3.83 2.75
C GLU A 25 15.57 3.58 3.76
N MET A 26 15.94 3.15 5.00
CA MET A 26 15.02 2.81 6.09
C MET A 26 14.04 1.65 5.79
N LEU A 27 14.16 0.98 4.65
CA LEU A 27 13.34 -0.16 4.22
C LEU A 27 14.10 -1.47 4.37
N GLU A 28 13.40 -2.54 4.77
CA GLU A 28 13.94 -3.89 4.82
C GLU A 28 13.86 -4.56 3.45
N ASN A 29 14.99 -4.96 2.90
CA ASN A 29 15.09 -5.64 1.61
C ASN A 29 14.26 -4.98 0.48
N PRO A 30 14.36 -3.65 0.26
CA PRO A 30 13.50 -2.96 -0.69
C PRO A 30 13.68 -3.46 -2.12
N VAL A 31 12.57 -3.47 -2.87
CA VAL A 31 12.53 -3.79 -4.27
C VAL A 31 12.28 -2.51 -5.07
N GLY A 32 13.23 -2.15 -5.94
CA GLY A 32 13.08 -1.02 -6.85
C GLY A 32 13.34 0.34 -6.20
N LEU A 33 14.54 0.57 -5.67
CA LEU A 33 14.99 1.91 -5.24
C LEU A 33 15.52 2.71 -6.43
N ASP A 34 15.21 4.00 -6.49
CA ASP A 34 15.75 4.95 -7.47
C ASP A 34 16.85 5.86 -6.90
N GLU A 35 17.16 5.72 -5.61
CA GLU A 35 18.25 6.45 -4.97
C GLU A 35 19.62 5.90 -5.42
N ARG A 36 20.42 6.75 -6.08
CA ARG A 36 21.72 6.34 -6.65
C ARG A 36 22.83 6.18 -5.62
N THR A 37 22.64 6.78 -4.45
CA THR A 37 23.58 6.71 -3.31
C THR A 37 22.81 6.28 -2.05
N PRO A 38 22.28 5.03 -2.02
CA PRO A 38 21.40 4.61 -0.94
C PRO A 38 22.12 4.57 0.40
N ARG A 39 21.36 4.81 1.47
CA ARG A 39 21.86 4.88 2.82
C ARG A 39 21.51 3.61 3.60
N PHE A 40 22.49 3.06 4.27
CA PHE A 40 22.36 1.85 5.09
C PHE A 40 22.00 2.17 6.53
N GLY A 41 21.30 1.23 7.17
CA GLY A 41 21.04 1.26 8.60
C GLY A 41 21.06 -0.14 9.20
N TRP A 42 21.44 -0.22 10.49
CA TRP A 42 21.42 -1.46 11.27
C TRP A 42 21.31 -1.16 12.76
N GLN A 43 20.95 -2.18 13.54
CA GLN A 43 20.85 -2.08 15.00
C GLN A 43 21.74 -3.12 15.68
N LEU A 44 22.34 -2.71 16.80
CA LEU A 44 23.05 -3.61 17.71
C LEU A 44 22.11 -4.04 18.83
N ARG A 45 22.18 -5.33 19.20
CA ARG A 45 21.49 -5.87 20.37
C ARG A 45 22.50 -6.59 21.26
N SER A 46 22.43 -6.31 22.56
CA SER A 46 23.29 -6.96 23.56
C SER A 46 22.55 -7.02 24.90
N ASP A 47 22.78 -8.11 25.64
CA ASP A 47 22.33 -8.24 27.03
C ASP A 47 23.33 -7.58 28.02
N LEU A 48 24.48 -7.14 27.51
CA LEU A 48 25.49 -6.43 28.30
C LEU A 48 25.18 -4.93 28.33
N ARG A 49 25.60 -4.26 29.41
CA ARG A 49 25.57 -2.80 29.53
C ARG A 49 26.81 -2.17 28.91
N ASP A 50 26.68 -0.90 28.50
CA ASP A 50 27.77 -0.05 28.03
C ASP A 50 28.47 -0.60 26.77
N VAL A 51 27.76 -1.42 25.98
CA VAL A 51 28.23 -1.89 24.67
C VAL A 51 27.86 -0.85 23.62
N ALA A 52 28.85 -0.38 22.88
CA ALA A 52 28.71 0.57 21.80
C ALA A 52 29.52 0.12 20.57
N GLN A 53 29.09 0.50 19.40
CA GLN A 53 29.85 0.33 18.16
C GLN A 53 31.11 1.23 18.23
N ALA A 54 32.27 0.64 17.91
CA ALA A 54 33.51 1.38 17.75
C ALA A 54 33.88 1.59 16.29
N SER A 55 33.59 0.57 15.45
CA SER A 55 33.81 0.61 14.00
C SER A 55 32.85 -0.32 13.27
N TYR A 56 32.78 -0.15 11.95
CA TYR A 56 32.04 -1.05 11.07
C TYR A 56 32.79 -1.31 9.76
N ARG A 57 32.42 -2.38 9.06
CA ARG A 57 32.81 -2.69 7.68
C ARG A 57 31.59 -3.18 6.92
N ILE A 58 31.24 -2.51 5.82
CA ILE A 58 30.16 -2.90 4.92
C ILE A 58 30.77 -3.56 3.68
N VAL A 59 30.18 -4.68 3.26
CA VAL A 59 30.52 -5.34 2.00
C VAL A 59 29.28 -5.54 1.15
N VAL A 60 29.41 -5.29 -0.16
CA VAL A 60 28.33 -5.39 -1.15
C VAL A 60 28.78 -6.27 -2.31
N ALA A 61 27.89 -7.17 -2.76
CA ALA A 61 28.13 -8.05 -3.90
C ALA A 61 26.90 -8.13 -4.81
N GLY A 62 27.08 -8.61 -6.04
CA GLY A 62 26.00 -8.84 -7.00
C GLY A 62 25.25 -10.17 -6.81
N SER A 63 25.70 -11.03 -5.89
CA SER A 63 25.03 -12.26 -5.55
C SER A 63 25.24 -12.61 -4.08
N GLU A 64 24.30 -13.33 -3.50
CA GLU A 64 24.41 -13.82 -2.11
C GLU A 64 25.60 -14.79 -1.94
N ASN A 65 25.92 -15.57 -2.98
CA ASN A 65 27.05 -16.50 -2.93
C ASN A 65 28.40 -15.76 -2.90
N ASP A 66 28.55 -14.70 -3.71
CA ASP A 66 29.76 -13.88 -3.70
C ASP A 66 29.90 -13.12 -2.37
N LEU A 67 28.79 -12.63 -1.82
CA LEU A 67 28.76 -11.99 -0.51
C LEU A 67 29.20 -12.94 0.61
N LYS A 68 28.69 -14.18 0.63
CA LYS A 68 29.08 -15.19 1.65
C LYS A 68 30.55 -15.55 1.58
N LYS A 69 31.12 -15.59 0.39
CA LYS A 69 32.53 -15.91 0.17
C LYS A 69 33.46 -14.71 0.23
N GLU A 70 32.92 -13.52 0.33
CA GLU A 70 33.63 -12.23 0.21
C GLU A 70 34.51 -12.18 -1.07
N GLN A 71 33.92 -12.64 -2.20
CA GLN A 71 34.55 -12.64 -3.52
C GLN A 71 33.76 -11.77 -4.48
N ASN A 72 34.43 -11.25 -5.52
CA ASN A 72 33.80 -10.40 -6.53
C ASN A 72 32.93 -9.27 -5.89
N LEU A 73 33.42 -8.70 -4.80
CA LEU A 73 32.72 -7.61 -4.12
C LEU A 73 32.62 -6.41 -5.05
N ILE A 74 31.42 -5.81 -5.09
CA ILE A 74 31.18 -4.55 -5.80
C ILE A 74 31.74 -3.40 -4.97
N TRP A 75 31.59 -3.49 -3.64
CA TRP A 75 32.08 -2.50 -2.70
C TRP A 75 32.49 -3.13 -1.37
N ASP A 76 33.57 -2.60 -0.82
CA ASP A 76 34.05 -2.88 0.52
C ASP A 76 34.46 -1.56 1.15
N SER A 77 33.78 -1.13 2.22
CA SER A 77 34.09 0.12 2.90
C SER A 77 35.46 0.12 3.59
N GLY A 78 36.07 -1.07 3.76
CA GLY A 78 37.12 -1.23 4.74
C GLY A 78 36.61 -1.03 6.16
N GLU A 79 37.53 -1.01 7.12
CA GLU A 79 37.21 -0.71 8.53
C GLU A 79 37.02 0.79 8.70
N VAL A 80 35.83 1.22 9.10
CA VAL A 80 35.47 2.61 9.33
C VAL A 80 35.31 2.85 10.83
N PRO A 81 36.17 3.63 11.48
CA PRO A 81 36.08 3.93 12.92
C PRO A 81 34.93 4.95 13.14
N SER A 82 33.72 4.45 13.39
CA SER A 82 32.53 5.28 13.63
C SER A 82 31.50 4.53 14.48
N GLY A 83 30.79 5.26 15.32
CA GLY A 83 29.61 4.79 16.05
C GLY A 83 28.29 4.94 15.28
N GLU A 84 28.32 5.49 14.07
CA GLU A 84 27.11 5.67 13.24
C GLU A 84 26.63 4.34 12.69
N SER A 85 25.32 4.13 12.74
CA SER A 85 24.64 2.94 12.23
C SER A 85 23.32 3.26 11.52
N VAL A 86 23.08 4.54 11.24
CA VAL A 86 21.90 5.06 10.54
C VAL A 86 22.38 6.07 9.50
N TRP A 87 21.77 6.07 8.32
CA TRP A 87 22.11 6.98 7.22
C TRP A 87 23.57 6.88 6.72
N VAL A 88 24.15 5.68 6.80
CA VAL A 88 25.50 5.43 6.29
C VAL A 88 25.44 5.31 4.76
N GLU A 89 26.01 6.27 4.06
CA GLU A 89 25.94 6.34 2.59
C GLU A 89 26.73 5.23 1.90
N TYR A 90 26.19 4.75 0.79
CA TYR A 90 26.89 3.87 -0.13
C TYR A 90 28.04 4.62 -0.83
N GLY A 91 29.27 4.15 -0.66
CA GLY A 91 30.47 4.75 -1.21
C GLY A 91 31.10 3.95 -2.37
N GLY A 92 30.36 3.01 -2.96
CA GLY A 92 30.84 2.15 -4.04
C GLY A 92 30.68 2.74 -5.44
N PRO A 93 30.93 1.93 -6.49
CA PRO A 93 30.69 2.30 -7.89
C PRO A 93 29.22 2.64 -8.15
N GLN A 94 28.96 3.36 -9.26
CA GLN A 94 27.61 3.69 -9.70
C GLN A 94 26.72 2.46 -9.80
N LEU A 95 25.54 2.53 -9.19
CA LEU A 95 24.52 1.49 -9.24
C LEU A 95 23.80 1.48 -10.59
N GLU A 96 23.39 0.30 -11.03
CA GLU A 96 22.75 0.09 -12.33
C GLU A 96 21.25 -0.19 -12.17
N SER A 97 20.46 0.33 -13.10
CA SER A 97 19.02 0.02 -13.19
C SER A 97 18.76 -1.49 -13.19
N ARG A 98 17.69 -1.95 -12.53
CA ARG A 98 17.21 -3.35 -12.54
C ARG A 98 18.07 -4.36 -11.78
N LYS A 99 19.22 -3.94 -11.23
CA LYS A 99 20.16 -4.83 -10.56
C LYS A 99 19.78 -5.15 -9.14
N ASP A 100 20.06 -6.38 -8.74
CA ASP A 100 20.00 -6.83 -7.35
C ASP A 100 21.38 -6.69 -6.71
N TYR A 101 21.38 -6.26 -5.46
CA TYR A 101 22.56 -6.10 -4.63
C TYR A 101 22.34 -6.78 -3.29
N PHE A 102 23.40 -7.41 -2.78
CA PHE A 102 23.42 -8.11 -1.50
C PHE A 102 24.48 -7.49 -0.62
N TRP A 103 24.20 -7.33 0.65
CA TRP A 103 25.11 -6.70 1.58
C TRP A 103 25.04 -7.28 2.98
N LYS A 104 26.10 -7.09 3.72
CA LYS A 104 26.19 -7.37 5.16
C LYS A 104 27.13 -6.38 5.80
N VAL A 105 27.01 -6.21 7.12
CA VAL A 105 27.87 -5.34 7.91
C VAL A 105 28.53 -6.12 9.04
N ARG A 106 29.83 -5.90 9.22
CA ARG A 106 30.56 -6.30 10.43
C ARG A 106 30.65 -5.12 11.37
N VAL A 107 30.38 -5.35 12.64
CA VAL A 107 30.54 -4.36 13.70
C VAL A 107 31.60 -4.84 14.69
N THR A 108 32.50 -3.94 15.05
CA THR A 108 33.44 -4.10 16.17
C THR A 108 32.98 -3.20 17.30
N THR A 109 32.86 -3.74 18.50
CA THR A 109 32.39 -2.99 19.67
C THR A 109 33.55 -2.43 20.48
N ASN A 110 33.23 -1.50 21.39
CA ASN A 110 34.18 -0.96 22.38
C ASN A 110 34.72 -2.02 23.36
N THR A 111 34.09 -3.18 23.45
CA THR A 111 34.53 -4.36 24.22
C THR A 111 35.44 -5.29 23.41
N GLY A 112 35.63 -5.01 22.12
CA GLY A 112 36.45 -5.82 21.21
C GLY A 112 35.73 -7.02 20.59
N ASP A 113 34.41 -7.15 20.82
CA ASP A 113 33.62 -8.17 20.16
C ASP A 113 33.42 -7.80 18.68
N GLU A 114 33.63 -8.75 17.76
CA GLU A 114 33.34 -8.60 16.33
C GLU A 114 32.17 -9.51 15.93
N THR A 115 31.20 -8.95 15.20
CA THR A 115 30.05 -9.71 14.73
C THR A 115 29.61 -9.26 13.33
N TRP A 116 29.30 -10.23 12.45
CA TRP A 116 28.65 -9.99 11.17
C TRP A 116 27.13 -10.06 11.31
N SER A 117 26.43 -9.23 10.56
CA SER A 117 25.00 -9.41 10.33
C SER A 117 24.74 -10.62 9.41
N GLU A 118 23.49 -11.10 9.40
CA GLU A 118 22.99 -11.89 8.29
C GLU A 118 22.95 -11.05 7.01
N PRO A 119 23.03 -11.68 5.81
CA PRO A 119 22.88 -10.98 4.55
C PRO A 119 21.52 -10.28 4.40
N ALA A 120 21.53 -9.08 3.84
CA ALA A 120 20.34 -8.38 3.37
C ALA A 120 20.50 -8.04 1.88
N ARG A 121 19.42 -7.59 1.24
CA ARG A 121 19.42 -7.26 -0.18
C ARG A 121 18.65 -5.99 -0.48
N TRP A 122 18.90 -5.40 -1.63
CA TRP A 122 18.02 -4.43 -2.27
C TRP A 122 18.10 -4.57 -3.79
N SER A 123 17.16 -3.99 -4.49
CA SER A 123 17.25 -3.87 -5.94
C SER A 123 17.01 -2.44 -6.40
N MET A 124 17.66 -2.07 -7.50
CA MET A 124 17.44 -0.78 -8.13
C MET A 124 16.21 -0.84 -9.03
N ALA A 125 15.53 0.30 -9.10
CA ALA A 125 14.44 0.57 -10.02
C ALA A 125 14.97 0.95 -11.41
N LEU A 126 14.17 1.67 -12.19
CA LEU A 126 14.55 2.31 -13.43
C LEU A 126 15.15 3.68 -13.09
N LEU A 127 16.44 3.87 -13.36
CA LEU A 127 17.19 5.04 -12.92
C LEU A 127 17.22 6.17 -13.94
N ASP A 128 16.96 5.85 -15.20
CA ASP A 128 17.03 6.80 -16.30
C ASP A 128 15.69 6.81 -17.06
N ASP A 129 15.30 7.98 -17.58
CA ASP A 129 14.07 8.10 -18.38
C ASP A 129 14.08 7.18 -19.61
N SER A 130 15.26 6.90 -20.17
CA SER A 130 15.45 5.97 -21.29
C SER A 130 15.19 4.50 -20.93
N ASP A 131 15.11 4.17 -19.66
CA ASP A 131 14.74 2.83 -19.18
C ASP A 131 13.25 2.54 -19.39
N TRP A 132 12.43 3.60 -19.44
CA TRP A 132 11.00 3.48 -19.66
C TRP A 132 10.70 3.33 -21.16
N GLN A 133 10.10 2.19 -21.51
CA GLN A 133 9.58 1.90 -22.84
C GLN A 133 8.05 1.99 -22.89
N ALA A 134 7.41 1.91 -21.71
CA ALA A 134 5.99 2.06 -21.53
C ALA A 134 5.55 3.51 -21.77
N GLY A 135 4.38 3.68 -22.36
CA GLY A 135 3.67 4.97 -22.44
C GLY A 135 2.45 5.00 -21.53
N TRP A 136 2.00 6.19 -21.16
CA TRP A 136 0.75 6.37 -20.44
C TRP A 136 -0.43 5.99 -21.32
N ILE A 137 -1.31 5.11 -20.78
CA ILE A 137 -2.51 4.64 -21.46
C ILE A 137 -3.75 4.86 -20.60
N GLY A 138 -4.90 5.03 -21.26
CA GLY A 138 -6.18 5.24 -20.59
C GLY A 138 -7.23 5.76 -21.55
N ILE A 139 -8.21 6.48 -21.00
CA ILE A 139 -9.19 7.25 -21.76
C ILE A 139 -9.47 8.55 -21.00
N ASP A 140 -9.23 9.68 -21.67
CA ASP A 140 -9.44 11.01 -21.10
C ASP A 140 -10.88 11.50 -21.35
N SER A 141 -11.88 10.68 -20.96
CA SER A 141 -13.30 11.03 -21.04
C SER A 141 -14.16 10.27 -20.05
N ALA A 142 -15.31 10.85 -19.69
CA ALA A 142 -16.42 10.17 -19.05
C ALA A 142 -17.19 9.35 -20.09
N LEU A 143 -17.46 8.09 -19.79
CA LEU A 143 -18.08 7.14 -20.75
C LEU A 143 -19.44 6.64 -20.31
N ASN A 144 -19.71 6.64 -19.00
CA ASN A 144 -20.94 6.08 -18.44
C ASN A 144 -21.94 7.17 -18.09
N ALA A 145 -23.23 6.88 -18.18
CA ALA A 145 -24.30 7.80 -17.78
C ALA A 145 -24.26 8.21 -16.30
N THR A 146 -23.59 7.40 -15.47
CA THR A 146 -23.40 7.65 -14.04
C THR A 146 -22.14 8.49 -13.74
N ASP A 147 -21.27 8.68 -14.72
CA ASP A 147 -20.07 9.46 -14.58
C ASP A 147 -20.39 10.95 -14.37
N ARG A 148 -19.71 11.60 -13.43
CA ARG A 148 -19.86 13.01 -13.12
C ARG A 148 -18.50 13.67 -12.98
N MET A 149 -18.35 14.83 -13.61
CA MET A 149 -17.11 15.61 -13.62
C MET A 149 -17.10 16.73 -12.56
N GLU A 150 -18.27 17.18 -12.14
CA GLU A 150 -18.44 18.33 -11.24
C GLU A 150 -19.22 17.93 -9.98
N GLY A 151 -19.03 18.67 -8.91
CA GLY A 151 -19.68 18.43 -7.64
C GLY A 151 -19.25 17.12 -7.00
N ASP A 152 -20.15 16.14 -6.99
CA ASP A 152 -19.86 14.76 -6.56
C ASP A 152 -19.08 14.02 -7.64
N SER A 153 -17.94 14.54 -8.06
CA SER A 153 -17.15 13.96 -9.15
C SER A 153 -16.82 12.48 -8.88
N ARG A 154 -17.29 11.61 -9.77
CA ARG A 154 -17.10 10.16 -9.69
C ARG A 154 -17.15 9.51 -11.06
N LEU A 155 -16.36 8.49 -11.27
CA LEU A 155 -16.37 7.69 -12.48
C LEU A 155 -16.50 6.21 -12.12
N ALA A 156 -17.01 5.42 -13.05
CA ALA A 156 -16.84 3.98 -13.02
C ALA A 156 -15.36 3.61 -13.08
N ALA A 157 -14.97 2.53 -12.41
CA ALA A 157 -13.61 2.04 -12.47
C ALA A 157 -13.25 1.64 -13.91
N ARG A 158 -11.99 1.79 -14.26
CA ARG A 158 -11.45 1.37 -15.55
C ARG A 158 -10.73 0.04 -15.41
N TYR A 159 -11.13 -0.93 -16.19
CA TYR A 159 -10.51 -2.25 -16.24
C TYR A 159 -9.66 -2.33 -17.49
N LEU A 160 -8.36 -2.52 -17.34
CA LEU A 160 -7.39 -2.65 -18.42
C LEU A 160 -6.79 -4.04 -18.37
N ARG A 161 -6.60 -4.68 -19.54
CA ARG A 161 -5.91 -5.96 -19.60
C ARG A 161 -5.06 -6.11 -20.85
N LYS A 162 -4.03 -6.97 -20.73
CA LYS A 162 -3.15 -7.36 -21.82
C LYS A 162 -2.82 -8.85 -21.70
N PRO A 163 -3.22 -9.71 -22.66
CA PRO A 163 -2.67 -11.05 -22.78
C PRO A 163 -1.25 -10.96 -23.36
N PHE A 164 -0.39 -11.90 -22.95
CA PHE A 164 0.97 -12.01 -23.47
C PHE A 164 1.47 -13.44 -23.37
N ASP A 165 2.42 -13.80 -24.24
CA ASP A 165 3.04 -15.11 -24.26
C ASP A 165 4.46 -15.03 -23.68
N VAL A 166 4.92 -16.13 -23.10
CA VAL A 166 6.28 -16.34 -22.61
C VAL A 166 6.93 -17.42 -23.45
N GLU A 167 8.05 -17.12 -24.07
CA GLU A 167 8.70 -17.97 -25.08
C GLU A 167 9.96 -18.69 -24.57
N GLY A 168 10.36 -18.49 -23.32
CA GLY A 168 11.58 -19.04 -22.78
C GLY A 168 11.51 -19.32 -21.28
N LYS A 169 12.59 -19.87 -20.73
CA LYS A 169 12.70 -20.08 -19.29
C LYS A 169 12.98 -18.73 -18.59
N VAL A 170 12.05 -18.31 -17.77
CA VAL A 170 12.10 -17.04 -17.05
C VAL A 170 13.15 -17.10 -15.94
N LYS A 171 14.11 -16.21 -16.00
CA LYS A 171 15.12 -15.97 -14.96
C LYS A 171 14.62 -14.97 -13.92
N ASN A 172 14.06 -13.85 -14.38
CA ASN A 172 13.54 -12.78 -13.56
C ASN A 172 12.30 -12.14 -14.22
N ALA A 173 11.39 -11.59 -13.42
CA ALA A 173 10.27 -10.79 -13.94
C ALA A 173 9.96 -9.65 -12.96
N ARG A 174 9.95 -8.41 -13.47
CA ARG A 174 9.65 -7.21 -12.67
C ARG A 174 8.57 -6.38 -13.30
N LEU A 175 7.66 -5.91 -12.47
CA LEU A 175 6.61 -4.98 -12.84
C LEU A 175 6.90 -3.62 -12.19
N TYR A 176 7.00 -2.58 -13.02
CA TYR A 176 7.04 -1.19 -12.63
C TYR A 176 5.69 -0.57 -12.99
N ILE A 177 4.95 -0.06 -12.01
CA ILE A 177 3.55 0.36 -12.23
C ILE A 177 3.18 1.63 -11.48
N SER A 178 2.53 2.54 -12.18
CA SER A 178 1.84 3.70 -11.63
C SER A 178 0.42 3.76 -12.19
N GLY A 179 -0.59 3.69 -11.33
CA GLY A 179 -2.00 3.84 -11.70
C GLY A 179 -2.57 5.10 -11.06
N LEU A 180 -2.70 6.15 -11.84
CA LEU A 180 -3.27 7.40 -11.39
C LEU A 180 -4.77 7.42 -11.71
N GLY A 181 -5.75 7.60 -10.75
CA GLY A 181 -5.64 7.84 -9.29
C GLY A 181 -5.25 6.68 -8.39
N LEU A 182 -5.94 5.53 -8.39
CA LEU A 182 -5.65 4.35 -7.58
C LEU A 182 -5.65 3.12 -8.47
N TYR A 183 -4.91 2.07 -8.09
CA TYR A 183 -4.93 0.84 -8.87
C TYR A 183 -4.90 -0.43 -8.01
N GLU A 184 -5.42 -1.51 -8.59
CA GLU A 184 -5.11 -2.88 -8.24
C GLU A 184 -4.61 -3.62 -9.48
N CYS A 185 -3.51 -4.36 -9.34
CA CYS A 185 -2.92 -5.13 -10.44
C CYS A 185 -3.07 -6.62 -10.20
N TYR A 186 -3.29 -7.36 -11.27
CA TYR A 186 -3.44 -8.81 -11.28
C TYR A 186 -2.59 -9.44 -12.37
N LEU A 187 -1.92 -10.53 -12.06
CA LEU A 187 -1.24 -11.40 -13.02
C LEU A 187 -1.87 -12.80 -12.95
N ASN A 188 -2.41 -13.25 -14.07
CA ASN A 188 -3.06 -14.57 -14.18
C ASN A 188 -4.14 -14.83 -13.12
N GLY A 189 -4.95 -13.80 -12.81
CA GLY A 189 -6.02 -13.86 -11.82
C GLY A 189 -5.58 -13.67 -10.38
N LYS A 190 -4.28 -13.55 -10.10
CA LYS A 190 -3.75 -13.33 -8.75
C LYS A 190 -3.36 -11.87 -8.56
N ARG A 191 -3.77 -11.29 -7.45
CA ARG A 191 -3.41 -9.91 -7.10
C ARG A 191 -1.90 -9.79 -6.87
N VAL A 192 -1.31 -8.72 -7.40
CA VAL A 192 0.11 -8.39 -7.24
C VAL A 192 0.27 -7.44 -6.05
N GLY A 193 1.02 -7.87 -5.05
CA GLY A 193 1.25 -7.12 -3.81
C GLY A 193 0.03 -7.10 -2.88
N GLU A 194 0.22 -6.50 -1.70
CA GLU A 194 -0.78 -6.43 -0.63
C GLU A 194 -1.25 -4.99 -0.35
N SER A 195 -0.70 -4.04 -1.11
CA SER A 195 -1.05 -2.62 -0.97
C SER A 195 -2.48 -2.36 -1.35
N VAL A 196 -3.16 -1.52 -0.59
CA VAL A 196 -4.47 -0.98 -0.92
C VAL A 196 -4.34 0.53 -1.19
N LEU A 197 -5.25 1.12 -1.94
CA LEU A 197 -5.24 2.55 -2.26
C LEU A 197 -3.88 3.03 -2.81
N ALA A 198 -3.22 2.20 -3.62
CA ALA A 198 -1.94 2.51 -4.27
C ALA A 198 -2.14 3.24 -5.61
N PRO A 199 -1.15 4.04 -6.05
CA PRO A 199 0.04 4.47 -5.35
C PRO A 199 -0.28 5.55 -4.31
N THR A 200 0.73 5.98 -3.53
CA THR A 200 0.56 7.10 -2.59
C THR A 200 0.18 8.38 -3.33
N ALA A 201 -0.71 9.17 -2.72
CA ALA A 201 -1.08 10.48 -3.25
C ALA A 201 0.06 11.50 -3.05
N THR A 202 0.34 12.29 -4.10
CA THR A 202 1.39 13.30 -4.11
C THR A 202 0.89 14.59 -4.76
N ASP A 203 1.72 15.61 -4.87
CA ASP A 203 1.53 16.66 -5.87
C ASP A 203 1.96 16.14 -7.24
N TYR A 204 1.02 15.63 -8.00
CA TYR A 204 1.26 15.01 -9.31
C TYR A 204 1.80 15.98 -10.37
N SER A 205 1.88 17.27 -10.08
CA SER A 205 2.56 18.24 -10.93
C SER A 205 4.09 18.25 -10.72
N THR A 206 4.58 17.65 -9.64
CA THR A 206 5.99 17.57 -9.29
C THR A 206 6.51 16.15 -9.16
N ASN A 207 5.72 15.25 -8.57
CA ASN A 207 6.14 13.90 -8.23
C ASN A 207 5.03 12.88 -8.56
N VAL A 208 5.37 11.87 -9.36
CA VAL A 208 4.49 10.77 -9.75
C VAL A 208 5.08 9.46 -9.25
N PRO A 209 4.53 8.86 -8.18
CA PRO A 209 5.08 7.65 -7.61
C PRO A 209 4.74 6.43 -8.46
N TYR A 210 5.68 5.49 -8.55
CA TYR A 210 5.44 4.15 -9.07
C TYR A 210 5.92 3.08 -8.09
N ASN A 211 5.27 1.92 -8.13
CA ASN A 211 5.66 0.75 -7.35
C ASN A 211 6.45 -0.24 -8.22
N THR A 212 7.36 -0.98 -7.59
CA THR A 212 8.11 -2.06 -8.22
C THR A 212 7.81 -3.38 -7.51
N PHE A 213 7.52 -4.43 -8.30
CA PHE A 213 7.23 -5.77 -7.78
C PHE A 213 8.10 -6.82 -8.47
N ASP A 214 8.63 -7.77 -7.70
CA ASP A 214 9.10 -9.03 -8.23
C ASP A 214 7.88 -9.91 -8.50
N VAL A 215 7.66 -10.22 -9.78
CA VAL A 215 6.46 -10.96 -10.22
C VAL A 215 6.78 -12.29 -10.87
N ARG A 216 8.01 -12.78 -10.70
CA ARG A 216 8.46 -14.02 -11.32
C ARG A 216 7.57 -15.23 -11.00
N GLU A 217 7.13 -15.35 -9.76
CA GLU A 217 6.27 -16.46 -9.31
C GLU A 217 4.83 -16.42 -9.88
N PHE A 218 4.41 -15.25 -10.41
CA PHE A 218 3.12 -15.09 -11.05
C PHE A 218 3.12 -15.51 -12.53
N ILE A 219 4.32 -15.59 -13.15
CA ILE A 219 4.47 -15.87 -14.58
C ILE A 219 4.34 -17.38 -14.82
N LYS A 220 3.45 -17.74 -15.75
CA LYS A 220 3.21 -19.12 -16.21
C LYS A 220 3.97 -19.38 -17.52
N ASP A 221 4.29 -20.63 -17.78
CA ASP A 221 4.79 -21.06 -19.07
C ASP A 221 3.73 -20.79 -20.14
N LYS A 222 4.12 -20.14 -21.26
CA LYS A 222 3.31 -19.80 -22.41
C LYS A 222 2.34 -18.63 -22.15
N GLN A 223 1.05 -18.91 -21.98
CA GLN A 223 -0.01 -17.88 -22.00
C GLN A 223 -0.21 -17.24 -20.62
N ASN A 224 -0.17 -15.92 -20.60
CA ASN A 224 -0.35 -15.10 -19.42
C ASN A 224 -1.31 -13.93 -19.72
N ALA A 225 -1.77 -13.28 -18.66
CA ALA A 225 -2.45 -11.99 -18.76
C ALA A 225 -2.12 -11.11 -17.55
N ILE A 226 -1.93 -9.84 -17.81
CA ILE A 226 -1.92 -8.79 -16.80
C ILE A 226 -3.25 -8.04 -16.87
N GLY A 227 -3.83 -7.74 -15.72
CA GLY A 227 -5.04 -6.95 -15.58
C GLY A 227 -4.85 -5.86 -14.53
N VAL A 228 -5.39 -4.68 -14.78
CA VAL A 228 -5.33 -3.54 -13.86
C VAL A 228 -6.71 -2.90 -13.75
N THR A 229 -7.18 -2.72 -12.52
CA THR A 229 -8.36 -1.90 -12.23
C THR A 229 -7.90 -0.53 -11.75
N LEU A 230 -8.42 0.55 -12.33
CA LEU A 230 -8.15 1.93 -11.91
C LEU A 230 -9.37 2.54 -11.22
N GLY A 231 -9.16 3.05 -10.01
CA GLY A 231 -10.09 3.92 -9.30
C GLY A 231 -9.73 5.41 -9.49
N ASN A 232 -10.64 6.27 -9.04
CA ASN A 232 -10.51 7.71 -9.24
C ASN A 232 -9.40 8.35 -8.40
N GLY A 233 -9.34 8.01 -7.09
CA GLY A 233 -8.40 8.58 -6.16
C GLY A 233 -8.37 10.12 -6.19
N ARG A 234 -7.30 10.69 -5.65
CA ARG A 234 -7.10 12.14 -5.64
C ARG A 234 -6.64 12.72 -6.97
N PHE A 235 -6.18 11.87 -7.88
CA PHE A 235 -5.79 12.33 -9.21
C PHE A 235 -6.97 12.88 -10.01
N PHE A 236 -8.13 12.22 -9.92
CA PHE A 236 -9.35 12.65 -10.58
C PHE A 236 -10.23 13.56 -9.70
N ALA A 237 -10.36 13.27 -8.42
CA ALA A 237 -11.33 13.91 -7.54
C ALA A 237 -10.72 14.33 -6.20
N MET A 238 -9.86 15.36 -6.22
CA MET A 238 -9.38 15.99 -4.98
C MET A 238 -10.33 17.09 -4.57
N ARG A 239 -11.01 16.92 -3.45
CA ARG A 239 -11.83 17.97 -2.83
C ARG A 239 -10.97 18.82 -1.91
N LEU A 240 -11.02 20.14 -2.08
CA LEU A 240 -10.25 21.11 -1.30
C LEU A 240 -11.17 21.92 -0.35
N GLY A 241 -12.24 21.31 0.19
CA GLY A 241 -13.15 21.99 1.11
C GLY A 241 -14.30 22.76 0.43
N ASP A 242 -14.99 23.62 1.19
CA ASP A 242 -16.17 24.35 0.73
C ASP A 242 -15.81 25.41 -0.32
N PRO A 243 -16.38 25.35 -1.55
CA PRO A 243 -16.20 26.37 -2.57
C PRO A 243 -16.53 27.79 -2.13
N SER A 244 -17.39 27.96 -1.13
CA SER A 244 -17.75 29.25 -0.58
C SER A 244 -16.72 29.88 0.36
N ALA A 245 -15.74 29.09 0.82
CA ALA A 245 -14.72 29.51 1.79
C ALA A 245 -13.47 30.18 1.16
N GLY A 246 -13.46 30.43 -0.14
CA GLY A 246 -12.45 31.24 -0.84
C GLY A 246 -11.15 30.51 -1.17
N LEU A 247 -10.26 30.25 -0.25
CA LEU A 247 -8.93 29.66 -0.53
C LEU A 247 -8.94 28.14 -0.79
N LEU A 248 -9.96 27.43 -0.38
CA LEU A 248 -10.07 25.98 -0.40
C LEU A 248 -11.15 25.47 -1.38
N GLY A 249 -11.70 26.34 -2.20
CA GLY A 249 -12.93 26.10 -2.94
C GLY A 249 -12.80 25.53 -4.34
N SER A 250 -11.67 24.96 -4.75
CA SER A 250 -11.55 24.37 -6.07
C SER A 250 -11.23 22.89 -6.00
N LEU A 251 -12.05 22.07 -6.66
CA LEU A 251 -11.66 20.73 -7.06
C LEU A 251 -10.44 20.83 -7.97
N ARG A 252 -9.28 20.38 -7.51
CA ARG A 252 -8.14 20.23 -8.40
C ARG A 252 -8.24 18.86 -9.03
N GLN A 253 -8.51 18.82 -10.32
CA GLN A 253 -8.41 17.62 -11.15
C GLN A 253 -7.08 17.67 -11.89
N PHE A 254 -6.28 16.63 -11.72
CA PHE A 254 -5.04 16.44 -12.49
C PHE A 254 -5.32 15.75 -13.82
N GLY A 255 -6.42 15.05 -13.95
CA GLY A 255 -6.86 14.38 -15.16
C GLY A 255 -7.68 13.12 -14.89
N PHE A 256 -8.04 12.42 -15.96
CA PHE A 256 -8.69 11.11 -15.86
C PHE A 256 -7.71 10.03 -15.38
N PRO A 257 -8.21 8.98 -14.70
CA PRO A 257 -7.37 7.85 -14.28
C PRO A 257 -6.64 7.24 -15.46
N LYS A 258 -5.34 7.00 -15.31
CA LYS A 258 -4.44 6.50 -16.36
C LYS A 258 -3.41 5.54 -15.79
N LEU A 259 -2.86 4.71 -16.66
CA LEU A 259 -1.92 3.65 -16.31
C LEU A 259 -0.60 3.84 -17.04
N LEU A 260 0.49 3.70 -16.29
CA LEU A 260 1.83 3.40 -16.78
C LEU A 260 2.24 2.07 -16.16
N ALA A 261 2.49 1.05 -16.97
CA ALA A 261 2.92 -0.26 -16.47
C ALA A 261 3.94 -0.86 -17.42
N GLN A 262 5.12 -1.20 -16.91
CA GLN A 262 6.19 -1.86 -17.64
C GLN A 262 6.49 -3.20 -16.97
N LEU A 263 6.10 -4.29 -17.62
CA LEU A 263 6.45 -5.64 -17.20
C LEU A 263 7.65 -6.11 -18.01
N GLU A 264 8.77 -6.29 -17.34
CA GLU A 264 10.00 -6.80 -17.93
C GLU A 264 10.20 -8.27 -17.52
N ILE A 265 10.44 -9.12 -18.52
CA ILE A 265 10.71 -10.54 -18.34
C ILE A 265 12.11 -10.81 -18.88
N GLU A 266 13.01 -11.23 -18.00
CA GLU A 266 14.37 -11.64 -18.37
C GLU A 266 14.42 -13.17 -18.48
N TYR A 267 14.84 -13.66 -19.64
CA TYR A 267 15.01 -15.08 -19.90
C TYR A 267 16.44 -15.56 -19.55
N GLU A 268 16.64 -16.86 -19.38
CA GLU A 268 17.97 -17.42 -19.07
C GLU A 268 19.01 -17.17 -20.17
N ASN A 269 18.61 -16.97 -21.42
CA ASN A 269 19.46 -16.60 -22.53
C ASN A 269 19.85 -15.10 -22.55
N GLY A 270 19.35 -14.29 -21.59
CA GLY A 270 19.61 -12.86 -21.49
C GLY A 270 18.67 -11.99 -22.30
N GLU A 271 17.74 -12.52 -23.07
CA GLU A 271 16.69 -11.75 -23.75
C GLU A 271 15.73 -11.14 -22.74
N ARG A 272 15.17 -10.01 -23.11
CA ARG A 272 14.25 -9.25 -22.26
C ARG A 272 12.98 -8.89 -23.03
N GLN A 273 11.84 -9.25 -22.46
CA GLN A 273 10.53 -8.88 -22.99
C GLN A 273 9.91 -7.75 -22.15
N VAL A 274 9.43 -6.71 -22.82
CA VAL A 274 8.62 -5.64 -22.22
C VAL A 274 7.20 -5.78 -22.74
N VAL A 275 6.22 -5.85 -21.84
CA VAL A 275 4.85 -6.24 -22.16
C VAL A 275 3.87 -5.06 -22.14
N THR A 276 4.34 -3.82 -21.98
CA THR A 276 3.45 -2.65 -21.95
C THR A 276 3.47 -1.93 -23.28
N ASP A 277 2.29 -1.79 -23.92
CA ASP A 277 2.06 -1.03 -25.15
C ASP A 277 0.60 -0.53 -25.25
N THR A 278 0.30 0.20 -26.32
CA THR A 278 -1.03 0.78 -26.56
C THR A 278 -2.07 -0.25 -27.05
N THR A 279 -1.72 -1.54 -27.15
CA THR A 279 -2.66 -2.60 -27.56
C THR A 279 -3.43 -3.20 -26.38
N TRP A 280 -3.33 -2.61 -25.20
CA TRP A 280 -4.16 -2.97 -24.05
C TRP A 280 -5.63 -2.76 -24.36
N ARG A 281 -6.46 -3.67 -23.85
CA ARG A 281 -7.91 -3.57 -23.91
C ARG A 281 -8.44 -2.88 -22.67
N LEU A 282 -9.49 -2.08 -22.81
CA LEU A 282 -10.10 -1.30 -21.74
C LEU A 282 -11.62 -1.42 -21.76
N THR A 283 -12.22 -1.52 -20.57
CA THR A 283 -13.67 -1.33 -20.38
C THR A 283 -13.96 -0.53 -19.13
N THR A 284 -15.07 0.18 -19.11
CA THR A 284 -15.68 0.80 -17.93
C THR A 284 -17.00 0.13 -17.54
N ASP A 285 -17.40 -0.90 -18.28
CA ASP A 285 -18.62 -1.67 -18.01
C ASP A 285 -18.30 -2.88 -17.11
N GLY A 286 -17.80 -2.56 -15.92
CA GLY A 286 -17.48 -3.52 -14.86
C GLY A 286 -18.27 -3.23 -13.59
N PRO A 287 -18.06 -4.04 -12.53
CA PRO A 287 -18.91 -4.00 -11.34
C PRO A 287 -18.78 -2.72 -10.51
N ILE A 288 -17.61 -2.06 -10.46
CA ILE A 288 -17.47 -0.78 -9.75
C ILE A 288 -18.00 0.33 -10.66
N ILE A 289 -19.27 0.66 -10.48
CA ILE A 289 -19.99 1.62 -11.32
C ILE A 289 -19.79 3.08 -10.91
N ALA A 290 -19.30 3.31 -9.70
CA ALA A 290 -18.85 4.61 -9.21
C ALA A 290 -17.89 4.42 -8.04
N ASN A 291 -16.87 5.27 -7.93
CA ASN A 291 -16.01 5.32 -6.76
C ASN A 291 -15.52 6.74 -6.52
N ASN A 292 -15.34 7.08 -5.25
CA ASN A 292 -14.77 8.32 -4.80
C ASN A 292 -14.21 8.13 -3.39
N GLU A 293 -13.03 8.63 -3.12
CA GLU A 293 -12.37 8.43 -1.83
C GLU A 293 -13.20 8.99 -0.65
N PHE A 294 -13.97 10.07 -0.87
CA PHE A 294 -14.77 10.75 0.15
C PHE A 294 -16.20 10.23 0.24
N ASP A 295 -16.76 9.83 -0.89
CA ASP A 295 -18.19 9.50 -0.98
C ASP A 295 -18.48 8.02 -0.80
N GLY A 296 -17.52 7.16 -1.17
CA GLY A 296 -17.70 5.71 -1.15
C GLY A 296 -17.61 5.05 -2.51
N GLU A 297 -17.94 3.78 -2.56
CA GLU A 297 -17.92 2.94 -3.76
C GLU A 297 -19.32 2.36 -4.02
N GLU A 298 -19.75 2.35 -5.28
CA GLU A 298 -20.97 1.69 -5.74
C GLU A 298 -20.60 0.49 -6.61
N TYR A 299 -21.04 -0.70 -6.21
CA TYR A 299 -20.74 -1.96 -6.84
C TYR A 299 -22.00 -2.66 -7.32
N ASP A 300 -22.08 -2.97 -8.61
CA ASP A 300 -23.15 -3.74 -9.23
C ASP A 300 -22.64 -5.13 -9.60
N ALA A 301 -23.00 -6.13 -8.81
CA ALA A 301 -22.56 -7.50 -9.00
C ALA A 301 -23.09 -8.15 -10.30
N SER A 302 -24.14 -7.60 -10.92
CA SER A 302 -24.62 -8.07 -12.21
C SER A 302 -23.64 -7.79 -13.36
N LYS A 303 -22.65 -6.90 -13.14
CA LYS A 303 -21.62 -6.50 -14.09
C LYS A 303 -20.27 -7.18 -13.84
N GLU A 304 -20.23 -8.24 -13.02
CA GLU A 304 -19.02 -9.01 -12.77
C GLU A 304 -18.36 -9.50 -14.06
N LEU A 305 -17.07 -9.22 -14.18
CA LEU A 305 -16.28 -9.58 -15.36
C LEU A 305 -15.67 -10.99 -15.28
N GLY A 306 -15.94 -11.72 -14.20
CA GLY A 306 -15.45 -13.07 -14.00
C GLY A 306 -13.92 -13.14 -14.01
N LYS A 307 -13.36 -14.00 -14.87
CA LYS A 307 -11.91 -14.24 -14.94
C LYS A 307 -11.16 -13.28 -15.86
N TRP A 308 -11.56 -12.03 -15.88
CA TRP A 308 -11.07 -11.02 -16.83
C TRP A 308 -9.55 -10.80 -16.83
N SER A 309 -8.88 -11.05 -15.72
CA SER A 309 -7.41 -10.91 -15.59
C SER A 309 -6.64 -12.23 -15.81
N GLU A 310 -7.32 -13.29 -16.29
CA GLU A 310 -6.69 -14.56 -16.68
C GLU A 310 -6.46 -14.63 -18.19
N ALA A 311 -5.52 -15.49 -18.61
CA ALA A 311 -5.33 -15.82 -20.02
C ALA A 311 -6.57 -16.51 -20.59
N GLY A 312 -6.85 -16.25 -21.88
CA GLY A 312 -7.98 -16.86 -22.59
C GLY A 312 -9.34 -16.20 -22.35
N TYR A 313 -9.40 -15.12 -21.58
CA TYR A 313 -10.63 -14.32 -21.46
C TYR A 313 -10.96 -13.62 -22.79
N ASP A 314 -12.23 -13.63 -23.17
CA ASP A 314 -12.70 -12.94 -24.38
C ASP A 314 -12.93 -11.45 -24.09
N ASP A 315 -12.00 -10.62 -24.53
CA ASP A 315 -12.06 -9.16 -24.43
C ASP A 315 -12.43 -8.48 -25.75
N SER A 316 -13.01 -9.21 -26.70
CA SER A 316 -13.35 -8.68 -28.02
C SER A 316 -14.33 -7.52 -27.98
N ALA A 317 -15.21 -7.48 -26.97
CA ALA A 317 -16.13 -6.36 -26.72
C ALA A 317 -15.48 -5.12 -26.08
N TRP A 318 -14.25 -5.25 -25.55
CA TRP A 318 -13.56 -4.14 -24.94
C TRP A 318 -12.95 -3.21 -26.00
N MET A 319 -12.87 -1.93 -25.70
CA MET A 319 -12.18 -0.98 -26.57
C MET A 319 -10.65 -1.07 -26.40
N ASN A 320 -9.89 -0.51 -27.33
CA ASN A 320 -8.48 -0.32 -27.15
C ASN A 320 -8.22 0.84 -26.18
N ALA A 321 -7.25 0.70 -25.30
CA ALA A 321 -6.74 1.83 -24.53
C ALA A 321 -6.08 2.84 -25.49
N CYS A 322 -6.23 4.12 -25.17
CA CYS A 322 -5.58 5.18 -25.93
C CYS A 322 -4.26 5.59 -25.27
N SER A 323 -3.30 6.06 -26.06
CA SER A 323 -2.19 6.82 -25.53
C SER A 323 -2.72 8.15 -25.00
N VAL A 324 -2.39 8.48 -23.76
CA VAL A 324 -2.83 9.72 -23.09
C VAL A 324 -1.63 10.52 -22.62
N GLY A 325 -1.82 11.83 -22.39
CA GLY A 325 -0.76 12.69 -21.91
C GLY A 325 -0.20 12.24 -20.55
N ALA A 326 1.13 12.30 -20.42
CA ALA A 326 1.78 12.10 -19.14
C ALA A 326 1.38 13.20 -18.14
N PRO A 327 1.36 12.93 -16.82
CA PRO A 327 1.32 14.00 -15.83
C PRO A 327 2.58 14.87 -15.92
N GLU A 328 2.54 16.08 -15.35
CA GLU A 328 3.67 17.01 -15.40
C GLU A 328 4.84 16.59 -14.50
N GLY A 329 4.55 15.89 -13.40
CA GLY A 329 5.55 15.47 -12.41
C GLY A 329 6.48 14.37 -12.92
N ALA A 330 7.70 14.34 -12.37
CA ALA A 330 8.68 13.30 -12.65
C ALA A 330 8.28 11.96 -11.99
N LEU A 331 8.61 10.85 -12.67
CA LEU A 331 8.42 9.50 -12.11
C LEU A 331 9.48 9.23 -11.03
N HIS A 332 9.03 8.78 -9.86
CA HIS A 332 9.89 8.36 -8.77
C HIS A 332 9.42 7.03 -8.19
N ALA A 333 10.38 6.17 -7.83
CA ALA A 333 10.07 4.97 -7.08
C ALA A 333 9.48 5.35 -5.71
N GLN A 334 8.34 4.78 -5.37
CA GLN A 334 7.71 5.07 -4.08
C GLN A 334 8.56 4.51 -2.95
N ARG A 335 9.05 5.38 -2.05
CA ARG A 335 9.82 5.02 -0.86
C ARG A 335 8.99 4.98 0.41
N ASN A 336 8.02 5.87 0.54
CA ASN A 336 7.15 5.85 1.71
C ASN A 336 6.27 4.58 1.73
N PRO A 337 5.94 4.09 2.93
CA PRO A 337 5.19 2.85 3.07
C PRO A 337 3.88 2.87 2.30
N ASN A 338 3.53 1.74 1.70
CA ASN A 338 2.21 1.56 1.10
C ASN A 338 1.13 1.42 2.18
N ILE A 339 -0.08 1.86 1.87
CA ILE A 339 -1.25 1.60 2.70
C ILE A 339 -1.61 0.11 2.59
N ARG A 340 -1.89 -0.52 3.74
CA ARG A 340 -2.30 -1.92 3.84
C ARG A 340 -3.47 -2.08 4.80
N VAL A 341 -4.15 -3.22 4.69
CA VAL A 341 -5.02 -3.70 5.78
C VAL A 341 -4.11 -4.19 6.88
N MET A 342 -4.01 -3.43 7.97
CA MET A 342 -3.08 -3.69 9.07
C MET A 342 -3.69 -4.51 10.20
N GLU A 343 -5.02 -4.43 10.35
CA GLU A 343 -5.74 -5.08 11.43
C GLU A 343 -7.18 -5.38 11.01
N GLU A 344 -7.74 -6.46 11.54
CA GLU A 344 -9.17 -6.78 11.42
C GLU A 344 -9.82 -6.67 12.80
N ILE A 345 -10.99 -6.06 12.87
CA ILE A 345 -11.76 -5.95 14.11
C ILE A 345 -13.21 -6.40 13.91
N ASP A 346 -13.72 -7.13 14.89
CA ASP A 346 -15.11 -7.54 14.91
C ASP A 346 -15.99 -6.45 15.56
N PRO A 347 -17.22 -6.24 15.06
CA PRO A 347 -18.16 -5.34 15.69
C PRO A 347 -18.64 -5.89 17.05
N VAL A 348 -19.02 -4.99 17.95
CA VAL A 348 -19.46 -5.36 19.31
C VAL A 348 -20.97 -5.42 19.47
N ALA A 349 -21.73 -4.71 18.63
CA ALA A 349 -23.19 -4.68 18.72
C ALA A 349 -23.85 -4.36 17.38
N ILE A 350 -25.10 -4.81 17.23
CA ILE A 350 -26.01 -4.39 16.18
C ILE A 350 -27.38 -4.14 16.77
N SER A 351 -27.92 -2.94 16.55
CA SER A 351 -29.25 -2.52 16.98
C SER A 351 -30.14 -2.24 15.78
N GLN A 352 -31.44 -2.39 15.96
CA GLN A 352 -32.43 -2.02 14.96
C GLN A 352 -32.97 -0.61 15.28
N LEU A 353 -32.82 0.31 14.36
CA LEU A 353 -33.29 1.70 14.51
C LEU A 353 -34.77 1.84 14.11
N ASN A 354 -35.17 1.15 13.04
CA ASN A 354 -36.54 1.02 12.55
C ASN A 354 -36.68 -0.25 11.70
N ASP A 355 -37.84 -0.47 11.07
CA ASP A 355 -38.18 -1.73 10.37
C ASP A 355 -37.17 -2.13 9.25
N SER A 356 -36.44 -1.16 8.70
CA SER A 356 -35.53 -1.38 7.54
C SER A 356 -34.10 -0.90 7.78
N THR A 357 -33.78 -0.42 8.99
CA THR A 357 -32.50 0.22 9.29
C THR A 357 -31.84 -0.41 10.52
N TYR A 358 -30.59 -0.79 10.36
CA TYR A 358 -29.76 -1.33 11.44
C TYR A 358 -28.54 -0.43 11.68
N ILE A 359 -28.12 -0.34 12.94
CA ILE A 359 -26.90 0.39 13.35
C ILE A 359 -25.93 -0.62 13.93
N LEU A 360 -24.77 -0.74 13.28
CA LEU A 360 -23.63 -1.54 13.74
C LEU A 360 -22.70 -0.65 14.57
N ASP A 361 -22.23 -1.15 15.72
CA ASP A 361 -21.19 -0.51 16.53
C ASP A 361 -19.92 -1.35 16.47
N MET A 362 -18.84 -0.76 15.98
CA MET A 362 -17.51 -1.40 15.94
C MET A 362 -16.81 -1.41 17.31
N GLY A 363 -17.34 -0.69 18.31
CA GLY A 363 -16.71 -0.56 19.63
C GLY A 363 -15.45 0.31 19.65
N GLN A 364 -14.89 0.63 18.49
CA GLN A 364 -13.70 1.42 18.29
C GLN A 364 -13.89 2.38 17.10
N ASN A 365 -13.53 3.65 17.27
CA ASN A 365 -13.41 4.56 16.14
C ASN A 365 -12.18 4.18 15.32
N MET A 366 -12.38 3.82 14.06
CA MET A 366 -11.38 3.25 13.17
C MET A 366 -11.35 3.95 11.82
N VAL A 367 -10.33 3.67 11.04
CA VAL A 367 -10.23 4.12 9.65
C VAL A 367 -10.05 2.93 8.72
N GLY A 368 -10.88 2.87 7.68
CA GLY A 368 -10.90 1.78 6.72
C GLY A 368 -12.29 1.57 6.14
N TRP A 369 -12.72 0.31 6.08
CA TRP A 369 -14.02 -0.11 5.55
C TRP A 369 -14.54 -1.38 6.20
N LEU A 370 -15.70 -1.85 5.77
CA LEU A 370 -16.22 -3.16 6.16
C LEU A 370 -16.03 -4.19 5.04
N ASN A 371 -15.57 -5.38 5.40
CA ASN A 371 -15.85 -6.58 4.65
C ASN A 371 -17.19 -7.14 5.16
N VAL A 372 -18.11 -7.43 4.25
CA VAL A 372 -19.45 -7.90 4.59
C VAL A 372 -19.76 -9.23 3.92
N THR A 373 -20.45 -10.12 4.65
CA THR A 373 -21.03 -11.36 4.13
C THR A 373 -22.51 -11.36 4.44
N LEU A 374 -23.32 -10.96 3.45
CA LEU A 374 -24.75 -10.69 3.61
C LEU A 374 -25.56 -11.44 2.57
N LYS A 375 -26.85 -11.62 2.85
CA LYS A 375 -27.84 -12.03 1.88
C LYS A 375 -28.62 -10.80 1.41
N GLY A 376 -28.60 -10.51 0.12
CA GLY A 376 -29.37 -9.43 -0.49
C GLY A 376 -30.53 -9.95 -1.33
N GLU A 377 -31.33 -9.04 -1.86
CA GLU A 377 -32.30 -9.30 -2.90
C GLU A 377 -31.77 -8.80 -4.25
N LYS A 378 -32.02 -9.53 -5.30
CA LYS A 378 -31.55 -9.18 -6.64
C LYS A 378 -31.97 -7.77 -7.06
N GLY A 379 -30.97 -6.93 -7.35
CA GLY A 379 -31.16 -5.56 -7.81
C GLY A 379 -31.51 -4.53 -6.71
N GLU A 380 -31.74 -4.99 -5.46
CA GLU A 380 -32.02 -4.09 -4.34
C GLU A 380 -30.72 -3.65 -3.66
N PRO A 381 -30.39 -2.34 -3.69
CA PRO A 381 -29.12 -1.88 -3.16
C PRO A 381 -29.02 -2.00 -1.63
N VAL A 382 -28.00 -2.72 -1.17
CA VAL A 382 -27.57 -2.70 0.25
C VAL A 382 -26.63 -1.51 0.43
N ARG A 383 -26.94 -0.63 1.38
CA ARG A 383 -26.17 0.59 1.66
C ARG A 383 -25.54 0.53 3.05
N LEU A 384 -24.27 0.88 3.11
CA LEU A 384 -23.47 1.02 4.31
C LEU A 384 -23.07 2.49 4.43
N ARG A 385 -23.61 3.22 5.41
CA ARG A 385 -23.28 4.63 5.66
C ARG A 385 -22.56 4.77 6.98
N PHE A 386 -21.47 5.51 7.01
CA PHE A 386 -20.50 5.51 8.08
C PHE A 386 -20.52 6.81 8.89
N ALA A 387 -20.35 6.72 10.22
CA ALA A 387 -20.20 7.88 11.09
C ALA A 387 -19.40 7.54 12.37
N GLU A 388 -18.83 8.57 12.99
CA GLU A 388 -18.06 8.43 14.23
C GLU A 388 -18.95 8.41 15.48
N THR A 389 -20.12 9.07 15.44
CA THR A 389 -21.02 9.24 16.58
C THR A 389 -22.49 9.10 16.18
N LEU A 390 -23.34 8.90 17.19
CA LEU A 390 -24.79 8.86 17.04
C LEU A 390 -25.46 10.10 17.62
N LYS A 391 -26.63 10.42 17.10
CA LYS A 391 -27.57 11.37 17.71
C LYS A 391 -28.28 10.72 18.91
N PRO A 392 -28.97 11.50 19.76
CA PRO A 392 -29.72 10.97 20.91
C PRO A 392 -30.81 9.96 20.53
N ASP A 393 -31.34 10.03 19.31
CA ASP A 393 -32.35 9.09 18.80
C ASP A 393 -31.74 7.78 18.24
N GLY A 394 -30.41 7.64 18.28
CA GLY A 394 -29.67 6.48 17.79
C GLY A 394 -29.34 6.52 16.30
N SER A 395 -29.77 7.55 15.56
CA SER A 395 -29.38 7.74 14.16
C SER A 395 -27.94 8.28 14.03
N LEU A 396 -27.34 8.17 12.85
CA LEU A 396 -25.98 8.67 12.60
C LEU A 396 -25.92 10.21 12.71
N TYR A 397 -24.87 10.72 13.35
CA TYR A 397 -24.52 12.13 13.32
C TYR A 397 -23.62 12.41 12.11
N MET A 398 -24.11 13.17 11.15
CA MET A 398 -23.48 13.40 9.85
C MET A 398 -22.98 14.84 9.63
N ASP A 399 -23.35 15.79 10.49
CA ASP A 399 -23.08 17.21 10.26
C ASP A 399 -21.58 17.55 10.23
N ASN A 400 -20.75 16.75 10.94
CA ASN A 400 -19.29 16.91 10.94
C ASN A 400 -18.60 16.40 9.65
N LEU A 401 -19.30 15.72 8.78
CA LEU A 401 -18.75 15.13 7.55
C LEU A 401 -18.73 16.10 6.37
N ARG A 402 -19.37 17.28 6.53
CA ARG A 402 -19.50 18.32 5.51
C ARG A 402 -20.13 17.76 4.22
N GLY A 403 -19.43 17.80 3.08
CA GLY A 403 -19.92 17.31 1.79
C GLY A 403 -19.65 15.83 1.52
N ALA A 404 -18.90 15.12 2.36
CA ALA A 404 -18.59 13.70 2.17
C ALA A 404 -19.83 12.82 2.41
N LYS A 405 -20.21 11.98 1.44
CA LYS A 405 -21.38 11.10 1.55
C LYS A 405 -21.12 9.85 2.38
N VAL A 406 -19.87 9.39 2.42
CA VAL A 406 -19.37 8.24 3.20
C VAL A 406 -20.30 7.03 3.14
N THR A 407 -20.70 6.64 1.94
CA THR A 407 -21.70 5.59 1.71
C THR A 407 -21.20 4.61 0.66
N ASP A 408 -21.05 3.35 1.06
CA ASP A 408 -20.79 2.24 0.14
C ASP A 408 -22.10 1.55 -0.24
N VAL A 409 -22.21 1.13 -1.50
CA VAL A 409 -23.42 0.51 -2.05
C VAL A 409 -23.06 -0.76 -2.78
N TYR A 410 -23.72 -1.86 -2.43
CA TYR A 410 -23.64 -3.12 -3.15
C TYR A 410 -25.00 -3.49 -3.72
N ILE A 411 -25.05 -3.76 -5.03
CA ILE A 411 -26.27 -4.19 -5.74
C ILE A 411 -26.11 -5.69 -6.07
N PRO A 412 -26.86 -6.59 -5.39
CA PRO A 412 -26.76 -8.03 -5.61
C PRO A 412 -27.22 -8.45 -7.01
N ALA A 413 -26.49 -9.38 -7.64
CA ALA A 413 -26.88 -10.00 -8.91
C ALA A 413 -27.95 -11.09 -8.75
N GLY A 414 -28.15 -11.60 -7.55
CA GLY A 414 -29.08 -12.68 -7.19
C GLY A 414 -29.51 -12.59 -5.74
N ASP A 415 -30.32 -13.55 -5.30
CA ASP A 415 -30.83 -13.64 -3.90
C ASP A 415 -29.94 -14.49 -2.99
N ASP A 416 -28.71 -14.75 -3.42
CA ASP A 416 -27.73 -15.55 -2.70
C ASP A 416 -26.93 -14.72 -1.67
N VAL A 417 -26.17 -15.43 -0.84
CA VAL A 417 -25.21 -14.81 0.05
C VAL A 417 -24.03 -14.31 -0.78
N PHE A 418 -23.65 -13.06 -0.60
CA PHE A 418 -22.47 -12.45 -1.19
C PHE A 418 -21.44 -12.07 -0.12
N SER A 419 -20.18 -12.00 -0.52
CA SER A 419 -19.10 -11.40 0.27
C SER A 419 -18.47 -10.27 -0.54
N TRP A 420 -18.34 -9.11 0.08
CA TRP A 420 -17.85 -7.92 -0.62
C TRP A 420 -17.16 -6.94 0.34
N GLU A 421 -16.22 -6.19 -0.20
CA GLU A 421 -15.60 -5.01 0.41
C GLU A 421 -15.24 -4.00 -0.69
N PRO A 422 -15.29 -2.68 -0.41
CA PRO A 422 -14.89 -1.66 -1.37
C PRO A 422 -13.37 -1.68 -1.61
N ARG A 423 -12.90 -1.07 -2.70
CA ARG A 423 -11.51 -1.09 -3.13
C ARG A 423 -10.85 0.30 -3.20
N PHE A 424 -11.62 1.31 -3.61
CA PHE A 424 -11.08 2.63 -3.95
C PHE A 424 -11.64 3.77 -3.09
N THR A 425 -11.99 3.45 -1.84
CA THR A 425 -12.48 4.40 -0.84
C THR A 425 -12.01 3.98 0.56
N TYR A 426 -12.16 4.87 1.53
CA TYR A 426 -12.04 4.57 2.95
C TYR A 426 -12.85 5.55 3.79
N HIS A 427 -13.17 5.20 5.02
CA HIS A 427 -14.00 5.96 5.94
C HIS A 427 -13.37 6.03 7.33
N GLY A 428 -13.60 7.12 8.05
CA GLY A 428 -13.36 7.23 9.48
C GLY A 428 -14.68 7.03 10.22
N PHE A 429 -14.81 5.99 11.05
CA PHE A 429 -16.08 5.61 11.64
C PHE A 429 -15.96 4.73 12.88
N ARG A 430 -17.00 4.74 13.68
CA ARG A 430 -17.32 3.72 14.69
C ARG A 430 -18.65 3.05 14.40
N PHE A 431 -19.63 3.81 13.87
CA PHE A 431 -20.98 3.33 13.62
C PHE A 431 -21.25 3.22 12.13
N VAL A 432 -22.03 2.19 11.75
CA VAL A 432 -22.45 1.99 10.36
C VAL A 432 -23.96 1.76 10.31
N GLU A 433 -24.65 2.59 9.54
CA GLU A 433 -26.05 2.41 9.20
C GLU A 433 -26.17 1.47 8.01
N ILE A 434 -26.97 0.43 8.15
CA ILE A 434 -27.19 -0.59 7.14
C ILE A 434 -28.64 -0.54 6.72
N THR A 435 -28.89 -0.38 5.41
CA THR A 435 -30.22 -0.39 4.80
C THR A 435 -30.25 -1.27 3.57
N GLY A 436 -31.45 -1.61 3.07
CA GLY A 436 -31.64 -2.47 1.89
C GLY A 436 -31.63 -3.98 2.19
N LEU A 437 -31.75 -4.36 3.46
CA LEU A 437 -31.93 -5.74 3.87
C LEU A 437 -33.36 -5.99 4.33
N ASN A 438 -33.93 -7.14 3.95
CA ASN A 438 -35.26 -7.60 4.38
C ASN A 438 -35.22 -8.47 5.66
N HIS A 439 -34.05 -8.63 6.26
CA HIS A 439 -33.81 -9.40 7.48
C HIS A 439 -32.75 -8.73 8.36
N LYS A 440 -32.78 -9.05 9.64
CA LYS A 440 -31.74 -8.58 10.57
C LYS A 440 -30.43 -9.32 10.26
N PRO A 441 -29.33 -8.60 9.94
CA PRO A 441 -28.05 -9.24 9.72
C PRO A 441 -27.42 -9.73 11.03
N GLU A 442 -26.57 -10.74 10.95
CA GLU A 442 -25.81 -11.26 12.09
C GLU A 442 -24.53 -10.45 12.31
N LEU A 443 -24.08 -10.34 13.56
CA LEU A 443 -22.86 -9.60 13.92
C LEU A 443 -21.62 -10.13 13.17
N LYS A 444 -21.49 -11.46 13.08
CA LYS A 444 -20.38 -12.13 12.37
C LYS A 444 -20.34 -11.90 10.85
N SER A 445 -21.38 -11.27 10.30
CA SER A 445 -21.42 -10.91 8.87
C SER A 445 -20.56 -9.71 8.52
N PHE A 446 -19.94 -9.08 9.50
CA PHE A 446 -19.16 -7.86 9.33
C PHE A 446 -17.77 -8.00 9.93
N VAL A 447 -16.76 -7.55 9.21
CA VAL A 447 -15.38 -7.44 9.69
C VAL A 447 -14.86 -6.06 9.32
N GLY A 448 -14.39 -5.29 10.29
CA GLY A 448 -13.75 -4.00 10.07
C GLY A 448 -12.33 -4.19 9.58
N LYS A 449 -11.99 -3.65 8.42
CA LYS A 449 -10.65 -3.63 7.84
C LYS A 449 -9.99 -2.30 8.22
N VAL A 450 -9.05 -2.34 9.15
CA VAL A 450 -8.31 -1.15 9.60
C VAL A 450 -7.14 -0.91 8.67
N VAL A 451 -7.06 0.27 8.05
CA VAL A 451 -6.07 0.57 7.04
C VAL A 451 -5.28 1.84 7.40
N TYR A 452 -3.98 1.80 7.20
CA TYR A 452 -3.02 2.91 7.32
C TYR A 452 -1.70 2.52 6.67
N ASP A 453 -0.76 3.48 6.56
CA ASP A 453 0.56 3.21 6.00
C ASP A 453 1.29 2.11 6.79
N ASP A 454 1.91 1.16 6.09
CA ASP A 454 2.61 0.00 6.68
C ASP A 454 3.87 0.45 7.44
N MET A 455 3.66 1.04 8.61
CA MET A 455 4.70 1.54 9.49
C MET A 455 4.83 0.67 10.72
N LYS A 456 6.07 0.41 11.14
CA LYS A 456 6.34 -0.31 12.37
C LYS A 456 5.93 0.53 13.59
N THR A 457 5.25 -0.07 14.55
CA THR A 457 5.16 0.47 15.91
C THR A 457 6.47 0.19 16.63
N ILE A 458 7.25 1.23 16.89
CA ILE A 458 8.60 1.15 17.47
C ILE A 458 8.63 1.53 18.96
N GLY A 459 7.59 2.19 19.48
CA GLY A 459 7.49 2.63 20.86
C GLY A 459 6.33 2.01 21.62
N ARG A 460 6.50 1.86 22.93
CA ARG A 460 5.46 1.41 23.86
C ARG A 460 5.43 2.33 25.05
N PHE A 461 4.22 2.59 25.54
CA PHE A 461 4.00 3.40 26.71
C PHE A 461 2.92 2.77 27.58
N GLU A 462 3.23 2.57 28.85
CA GLU A 462 2.30 2.03 29.84
C GLU A 462 2.64 2.61 31.22
N THR A 463 1.61 2.94 31.99
CA THR A 463 1.71 3.45 33.36
C THR A 463 0.78 2.69 34.30
N SER A 464 0.89 2.93 35.61
CA SER A 464 -0.05 2.41 36.61
C SER A 464 -1.41 3.11 36.61
N ASP A 465 -1.56 4.24 35.88
CA ASP A 465 -2.82 4.99 35.79
C ASP A 465 -3.59 4.57 34.54
N PRO A 466 -4.77 3.94 34.67
CA PRO A 466 -5.56 3.49 33.54
C PRO A 466 -6.09 4.63 32.67
N THR A 467 -6.28 5.84 33.23
CA THR A 467 -6.71 7.02 32.47
C THR A 467 -5.64 7.48 31.50
N ILE A 468 -4.39 7.54 31.96
CA ILE A 468 -3.24 7.91 31.13
C ILE A 468 -3.04 6.87 30.01
N ASN A 469 -3.16 5.58 30.33
CA ASN A 469 -3.07 4.51 29.33
C ASN A 469 -4.20 4.60 28.29
N GLN A 470 -5.42 4.98 28.71
CA GLN A 470 -6.53 5.20 27.77
C GLN A 470 -6.30 6.42 26.87
N VAL A 471 -5.74 7.51 27.40
CA VAL A 471 -5.35 8.69 26.59
C VAL A 471 -4.32 8.29 25.54
N PHE A 472 -3.28 7.53 25.91
CA PHE A 472 -2.29 7.03 24.97
C PHE A 472 -2.95 6.15 23.89
N LYS A 473 -3.83 5.22 24.28
CA LYS A 473 -4.56 4.36 23.33
C LYS A 473 -5.41 5.17 22.35
N ASN A 474 -6.10 6.20 22.82
CA ASN A 474 -6.91 7.06 21.96
C ASN A 474 -6.04 7.83 20.96
N ALA A 475 -4.91 8.39 21.43
CA ALA A 475 -3.95 9.07 20.57
C ALA A 475 -3.35 8.11 19.52
N TYR A 476 -2.97 6.89 19.92
CA TYR A 476 -2.44 5.87 19.02
C TYR A 476 -3.41 5.55 17.87
N TRP A 477 -4.71 5.35 18.17
CA TRP A 477 -5.73 5.12 17.16
C TRP A 477 -5.98 6.33 16.26
N GLY A 478 -6.06 7.52 16.83
CA GLY A 478 -6.26 8.76 16.08
C GLY A 478 -5.10 9.07 15.14
N ILE A 479 -3.86 8.90 15.60
CA ILE A 479 -2.66 9.16 14.82
C ILE A 479 -2.56 8.20 13.64
N ARG A 480 -2.57 6.88 13.88
CA ARG A 480 -2.41 5.88 12.83
C ARG A 480 -3.52 5.93 11.78
N GLY A 481 -4.75 6.27 12.20
CA GLY A 481 -5.87 6.44 11.27
C GLY A 481 -5.72 7.63 10.32
N ASN A 482 -4.81 8.55 10.62
CA ASN A 482 -4.48 9.71 9.78
C ASN A 482 -3.18 9.55 8.97
N TYR A 483 -2.56 8.37 8.98
CA TYR A 483 -1.43 8.06 8.12
C TYR A 483 -1.92 7.46 6.80
N ARG A 484 -1.89 8.27 5.74
CA ARG A 484 -2.46 8.01 4.41
C ARG A 484 -1.56 8.56 3.32
N SER A 485 -0.37 7.99 3.16
CA SER A 485 0.68 8.50 2.29
C SER A 485 1.28 9.83 2.76
N MET A 486 0.57 10.51 3.62
CA MET A 486 0.94 11.73 4.34
C MET A 486 0.16 11.78 5.66
N PRO A 487 0.63 12.52 6.66
CA PRO A 487 -0.16 12.77 7.86
C PRO A 487 -1.34 13.69 7.54
N THR A 488 -2.55 13.13 7.52
CA THR A 488 -3.77 13.92 7.24
C THR A 488 -4.37 14.53 8.50
N ASP A 489 -5.15 15.60 8.34
CA ASP A 489 -5.90 16.28 9.40
C ASP A 489 -7.08 15.45 9.92
N CYS A 490 -7.71 14.69 9.05
CA CYS A 490 -8.90 13.92 9.36
C CYS A 490 -9.10 12.75 8.38
N PRO A 491 -9.78 11.66 8.80
CA PRO A 491 -10.08 10.53 7.91
C PRO A 491 -11.53 10.49 7.42
N GLN A 492 -12.47 11.27 8.01
CA GLN A 492 -13.91 11.04 7.87
C GLN A 492 -14.65 12.02 6.96
N ARG A 493 -14.20 13.28 6.86
CA ARG A 493 -14.87 14.35 6.12
C ARG A 493 -14.21 14.60 4.76
N ASP A 494 -14.72 15.55 3.98
CA ASP A 494 -14.21 15.91 2.66
C ASP A 494 -13.01 16.89 2.66
N GLU A 495 -12.09 16.72 3.60
CA GLU A 495 -10.82 17.45 3.70
C GLU A 495 -9.64 16.50 3.48
N ARG A 496 -9.23 15.75 4.49
CA ARG A 496 -8.22 14.66 4.43
C ARG A 496 -6.91 15.11 3.80
N MET A 497 -6.41 16.29 4.22
CA MET A 497 -5.23 16.95 3.65
C MET A 497 -4.05 16.91 4.60
N GLY A 498 -2.84 16.98 4.04
CA GLY A 498 -1.58 17.07 4.79
C GLY A 498 -1.30 18.48 5.31
N TRP A 499 -2.02 18.93 6.32
CA TRP A 499 -1.79 20.23 6.95
C TRP A 499 -0.54 20.21 7.83
N LEU A 500 0.49 20.95 7.40
CA LEU A 500 1.76 21.02 8.14
C LEU A 500 1.59 21.56 9.56
N GLY A 501 0.73 22.56 9.77
CA GLY A 501 0.45 23.15 11.09
C GLY A 501 -0.13 22.14 12.06
N ASP A 502 -1.06 21.32 11.61
CA ASP A 502 -1.77 20.34 12.42
C ASP A 502 -0.83 19.25 12.93
N ARG A 503 0.13 18.83 12.10
CA ARG A 503 1.03 17.71 12.42
C ARG A 503 2.36 18.13 13.01
N ALA A 504 2.85 19.35 12.73
CA ALA A 504 4.16 19.83 13.20
C ALA A 504 4.28 19.79 14.73
N THR A 505 3.20 20.03 15.46
CA THR A 505 3.18 20.03 16.93
C THR A 505 3.32 18.62 17.50
N GLY A 506 2.80 17.60 16.83
CA GLY A 506 2.76 16.21 17.30
C GLY A 506 3.87 15.32 16.77
N CYS A 507 4.52 15.69 15.65
CA CYS A 507 5.40 14.81 14.88
C CYS A 507 6.55 14.19 15.70
N ILE A 508 7.15 14.93 16.63
CA ILE A 508 8.20 14.40 17.51
C ILE A 508 7.63 13.29 18.41
N GLY A 509 6.47 13.52 19.04
CA GLY A 509 5.82 12.52 19.88
C GLY A 509 5.41 11.27 19.09
N GLU A 510 4.95 11.44 17.89
CA GLU A 510 4.58 10.35 16.98
C GLU A 510 5.79 9.50 16.60
N SER A 511 6.95 10.11 16.35
CA SER A 511 8.21 9.44 16.00
C SER A 511 8.80 8.59 17.13
N PHE A 512 8.34 8.75 18.38
CA PHE A 512 8.66 7.81 19.47
C PHE A 512 7.80 6.54 19.43
N VAL A 513 6.70 6.56 18.71
CA VAL A 513 5.73 5.45 18.65
C VAL A 513 5.79 4.73 17.32
N PHE A 514 5.95 5.47 16.22
CA PHE A 514 5.91 4.95 14.85
C PHE A 514 7.23 5.19 14.12
N GLY A 515 7.66 4.23 13.32
CA GLY A 515 8.78 4.39 12.40
C GLY A 515 8.33 5.18 11.15
N ASN A 516 8.07 6.47 11.34
CA ASN A 516 7.44 7.35 10.35
C ASN A 516 8.43 8.23 9.57
N THR A 517 9.71 7.92 9.59
CA THR A 517 10.76 8.71 8.93
C THR A 517 10.47 8.95 7.46
N LEU A 518 10.16 7.90 6.71
CA LEU A 518 9.88 7.99 5.26
C LEU A 518 8.59 8.74 4.92
N LEU A 519 7.70 8.93 5.88
CA LEU A 519 6.49 9.71 5.68
C LEU A 519 6.76 11.22 5.77
N TYR A 520 7.83 11.61 6.47
CA TYR A 520 8.22 13.01 6.66
C TYR A 520 9.40 13.44 5.77
N GLU A 521 10.09 12.52 5.11
CA GLU A 521 11.16 12.76 4.14
C GLU A 521 10.59 13.09 2.74
#